data_d5fe0c533c5395eefc20655bfb9e4cf6
#
_entry.id   d5fe0c533c5395eefc20655bfb9e4cf6
#
_cell.length_a   1.000
_cell.length_b   1.000
_cell.length_c   1.000
_cell.angle_alpha   90.00
_cell.angle_beta   90.00
_cell.angle_gamma   90.00
#
_symmetry.space_group_name_H-M   'P 1'
#
loop_
_entity.id
_entity.type
_entity.pdbx_description
1 polymer ?
#
loop_
_entity_poly.entity_id
_entity_poly.type
_entity_poly.pdbx_seq_one_letter_code
_entity_poly.pdbx_strand_id
1 'polypeptide(L)'
;MRSPSFSSESSTLVAIASGAALEEVHAAFEVLVRTSGVRPIVVTLGTHPEPGRTDRNRTAVFDGLVPRYLNNAVASLRVSSLPAIGWWRELSTEGLLELSELVDRLILDADDPTTVWQMVPQLSTRTAVSDVRWARLTRWRDLFAQFFDLSEVRERSGTFDRLSITAGDRHSARLLAGWIVSRLPDGKRLEVSMTADDSPAALRSLQLTGGETSLSLRLLPSGVCLETIVDLGGAPPASRVVSTGDQSLAALIGAELRVRSRDRAFEDAVAVAGGIR
;
A
#
# COMPACT_ATOMS: atom_id res chain seq x y z
N MET A 1 -20.47 -15.18 31.62
CA MET A 1 -19.95 -15.87 30.42
C MET A 1 -20.53 -15.15 29.20
N ARG A 2 -19.79 -14.26 28.53
CA ARG A 2 -20.23 -13.62 27.28
C ARG A 2 -19.96 -14.59 26.15
N SER A 3 -20.97 -14.99 25.42
CA SER A 3 -20.84 -15.74 24.18
C SER A 3 -19.94 -14.96 23.22
N PRO A 4 -18.97 -15.59 22.51
CA PRO A 4 -18.21 -14.90 21.49
C PRO A 4 -19.20 -14.44 20.43
N SER A 5 -19.32 -13.13 20.23
CA SER A 5 -20.01 -12.56 19.08
C SER A 5 -19.25 -13.03 17.84
N PHE A 6 -19.81 -13.97 17.09
CA PHE A 6 -19.31 -14.32 15.76
C PHE A 6 -19.45 -13.07 14.89
N SER A 7 -18.34 -12.42 14.58
CA SER A 7 -18.29 -11.42 13.53
C SER A 7 -18.73 -12.12 12.25
N SER A 8 -19.81 -11.66 11.63
CA SER A 8 -20.22 -12.15 10.32
C SER A 8 -19.07 -11.97 9.33
N GLU A 9 -18.78 -12.99 8.52
CA GLU A 9 -17.76 -12.87 7.47
C GLU A 9 -18.10 -11.69 6.57
N SER A 10 -17.12 -10.79 6.34
CA SER A 10 -17.32 -9.55 5.60
C SER A 10 -16.71 -9.58 4.20
N SER A 11 -15.72 -10.45 3.97
CA SER A 11 -15.01 -10.61 2.71
C SER A 11 -14.25 -11.93 2.66
N THR A 12 -13.96 -12.41 1.45
CA THR A 12 -12.99 -13.47 1.21
C THR A 12 -11.62 -12.81 0.89
N LEU A 13 -10.56 -13.17 1.62
CA LEU A 13 -9.21 -12.68 1.38
C LEU A 13 -8.32 -13.84 0.93
N VAL A 14 -7.84 -13.75 -0.32
CA VAL A 14 -6.98 -14.74 -0.96
C VAL A 14 -5.55 -14.21 -0.98
N ALA A 15 -4.67 -14.77 -0.19
CA ALA A 15 -3.24 -14.44 -0.20
C ALA A 15 -2.47 -15.43 -1.08
N ILE A 16 -1.65 -14.89 -1.98
CA ILE A 16 -0.66 -15.65 -2.74
C ILE A 16 0.71 -15.31 -2.14
N ALA A 17 1.36 -16.32 -1.57
CA ALA A 17 2.64 -16.14 -0.88
C ALA A 17 3.44 -17.43 -0.87
N SER A 18 4.79 -17.30 -0.78
CA SER A 18 5.70 -18.43 -0.66
C SER A 18 6.83 -18.14 0.33
N GLY A 19 7.56 -19.19 0.71
CA GLY A 19 8.75 -19.08 1.56
C GLY A 19 8.49 -18.39 2.89
N ALA A 20 9.36 -17.47 3.27
CA ALA A 20 9.28 -16.72 4.54
C ALA A 20 8.03 -15.82 4.65
N ALA A 21 7.48 -15.36 3.53
CA ALA A 21 6.29 -14.52 3.52
C ALA A 21 5.03 -15.24 4.04
N LEU A 22 5.00 -16.57 3.99
CA LEU A 22 3.87 -17.37 4.51
C LEU A 22 3.64 -17.17 6.01
N GLU A 23 4.69 -17.06 6.81
CA GLU A 23 4.56 -16.87 8.25
C GLU A 23 3.94 -15.48 8.55
N GLU A 24 4.38 -14.45 7.82
CA GLU A 24 3.81 -13.09 7.95
C GLU A 24 2.34 -13.05 7.54
N VAL A 25 1.98 -13.74 6.45
CA VAL A 25 0.60 -13.86 5.97
C VAL A 25 -0.28 -14.56 7.00
N HIS A 26 0.18 -15.68 7.56
CA HIS A 26 -0.55 -16.39 8.60
C HIS A 26 -0.75 -15.55 9.86
N ALA A 27 0.31 -14.86 10.33
CA ALA A 27 0.21 -13.97 11.49
C ALA A 27 -0.79 -12.81 11.24
N ALA A 28 -0.77 -12.22 10.05
CA ALA A 28 -1.73 -11.19 9.67
C ALA A 28 -3.17 -11.73 9.61
N PHE A 29 -3.37 -12.93 9.06
CA PHE A 29 -4.69 -13.56 9.01
C PHE A 29 -5.28 -13.85 10.40
N GLU A 30 -4.48 -14.28 11.36
CA GLU A 30 -4.95 -14.48 12.74
C GLU A 30 -5.54 -13.19 13.34
N VAL A 31 -4.96 -12.05 13.03
CA VAL A 31 -5.49 -10.74 13.46
C VAL A 31 -6.73 -10.37 12.65
N LEU A 32 -6.67 -10.45 11.32
CA LEU A 32 -7.74 -10.01 10.41
C LEU A 32 -9.04 -10.81 10.58
N VAL A 33 -8.94 -12.11 10.85
CA VAL A 33 -10.13 -12.95 11.15
C VAL A 33 -10.87 -12.41 12.37
N ARG A 34 -10.15 -11.97 13.40
CA ARG A 34 -10.75 -11.43 14.62
C ARG A 34 -11.26 -9.99 14.49
N THR A 35 -10.53 -9.16 13.74
CA THR A 35 -10.79 -7.71 13.68
C THR A 35 -11.66 -7.29 12.52
N SER A 36 -11.60 -8.02 11.41
CA SER A 36 -12.25 -7.64 10.14
C SER A 36 -13.20 -8.71 9.60
N GLY A 37 -13.32 -9.86 10.26
CA GLY A 37 -14.25 -10.93 9.86
C GLY A 37 -13.95 -11.50 8.46
N VAL A 38 -12.66 -11.61 8.08
CA VAL A 38 -12.29 -12.15 6.77
C VAL A 38 -12.39 -13.67 6.77
N ARG A 39 -12.71 -14.24 5.60
CA ARG A 39 -12.53 -15.66 5.27
C ARG A 39 -11.19 -15.84 4.57
N PRO A 40 -10.17 -16.41 5.24
CA PRO A 40 -8.83 -16.48 4.71
C PRO A 40 -8.62 -17.69 3.80
N ILE A 41 -7.94 -17.46 2.67
CA ILE A 41 -7.45 -18.48 1.75
C ILE A 41 -5.97 -18.19 1.51
N VAL A 42 -5.10 -19.17 1.65
CA VAL A 42 -3.68 -19.09 1.29
C VAL A 42 -3.41 -20.03 0.11
N VAL A 43 -2.70 -19.53 -0.87
CA VAL A 43 -2.23 -20.32 -2.01
C VAL A 43 -0.73 -20.11 -2.16
N THR A 44 0.04 -21.19 -2.19
CA THR A 44 1.42 -21.14 -2.70
C THR A 44 1.43 -21.57 -4.16
N LEU A 45 2.22 -20.86 -4.98
CA LEU A 45 2.38 -21.21 -6.38
C LEU A 45 3.41 -22.33 -6.56
N GLY A 46 3.21 -23.17 -7.57
CA GLY A 46 4.09 -24.30 -7.84
C GLY A 46 3.69 -25.07 -9.11
N THR A 47 3.86 -26.38 -9.09
CA THR A 47 3.71 -27.25 -10.27
C THR A 47 2.54 -28.24 -10.15
N HIS A 48 1.77 -28.21 -9.05
CA HIS A 48 0.67 -29.15 -8.83
C HIS A 48 -0.62 -28.66 -9.48
N PRO A 49 -1.20 -29.36 -10.44
CA PRO A 49 -2.46 -28.94 -11.08
C PRO A 49 -3.67 -29.05 -10.15
N GLU A 50 -3.65 -29.99 -9.22
CA GLU A 50 -4.70 -30.25 -8.24
C GLU A 50 -4.07 -30.46 -6.84
N PRO A 51 -3.61 -29.40 -6.20
CA PRO A 51 -3.04 -29.50 -4.87
C PRO A 51 -4.13 -29.90 -3.87
N GLY A 52 -3.76 -30.74 -2.91
CA GLY A 52 -4.61 -31.05 -1.78
C GLY A 52 -4.97 -29.78 -1.00
N ARG A 53 -6.24 -29.63 -0.67
CA ARG A 53 -6.67 -28.60 0.29
C ARG A 53 -6.40 -29.08 1.70
N THR A 54 -5.78 -28.23 2.50
CA THR A 54 -5.68 -28.39 3.95
C THR A 54 -6.35 -27.22 4.65
N ASP A 55 -6.98 -27.48 5.80
CA ASP A 55 -7.57 -26.41 6.61
C ASP A 55 -6.74 -26.25 7.89
N ARG A 56 -6.16 -25.05 8.09
CA ARG A 56 -5.41 -24.67 9.29
C ARG A 56 -6.05 -23.46 9.95
N ASN A 57 -6.47 -23.58 11.21
CA ASN A 57 -7.04 -22.45 11.98
C ASN A 57 -8.09 -21.62 11.18
N ARG A 58 -9.06 -22.30 10.54
CA ARG A 58 -10.10 -21.67 9.68
C ARG A 58 -9.57 -21.07 8.36
N THR A 59 -8.30 -21.27 8.02
CA THR A 59 -7.69 -20.85 6.76
C THR A 59 -7.64 -22.04 5.81
N ALA A 60 -8.19 -21.90 4.62
CA ALA A 60 -8.00 -22.88 3.55
C ALA A 60 -6.63 -22.67 2.91
N VAL A 61 -5.84 -23.73 2.81
CA VAL A 61 -4.48 -23.68 2.25
C VAL A 61 -4.39 -24.61 1.05
N PHE A 62 -3.90 -24.08 -0.08
CA PHE A 62 -3.54 -24.82 -1.29
C PHE A 62 -2.02 -24.69 -1.51
N ASP A 63 -1.33 -25.79 -1.50
CA ASP A 63 0.14 -25.79 -1.58
C ASP A 63 0.64 -26.21 -2.95
N GLY A 64 1.52 -25.39 -3.56
CA GLY A 64 2.18 -25.67 -4.83
C GLY A 64 1.29 -25.63 -6.07
N LEU A 65 0.24 -24.81 -6.07
CA LEU A 65 -0.73 -24.72 -7.18
C LEU A 65 -0.12 -24.11 -8.45
N VAL A 66 -0.33 -24.74 -9.61
CA VAL A 66 -0.01 -24.12 -10.90
C VAL A 66 -0.90 -22.89 -11.11
N PRO A 67 -0.33 -21.71 -11.48
CA PRO A 67 -1.07 -20.45 -11.60
C PRO A 67 -2.35 -20.51 -12.42
N ARG A 68 -2.35 -21.20 -13.56
CA ARG A 68 -3.54 -21.35 -14.43
C ARG A 68 -4.75 -22.03 -13.75
N TYR A 69 -4.56 -22.70 -12.61
CA TYR A 69 -5.64 -23.35 -11.86
C TYR A 69 -6.11 -22.53 -10.64
N LEU A 70 -5.60 -21.30 -10.47
CA LEU A 70 -6.06 -20.39 -9.40
C LEU A 70 -7.58 -20.23 -9.42
N ASN A 71 -8.20 -20.15 -10.61
CA ASN A 71 -9.64 -20.04 -10.73
C ASN A 71 -10.37 -21.20 -10.06
N ASN A 72 -9.96 -22.45 -10.32
CA ASN A 72 -10.60 -23.63 -9.77
C ASN A 72 -10.51 -23.66 -8.23
N ALA A 73 -9.34 -23.33 -7.68
CA ALA A 73 -9.11 -23.31 -6.24
C ALA A 73 -9.91 -22.20 -5.56
N VAL A 74 -9.82 -20.97 -6.04
CA VAL A 74 -10.47 -19.80 -5.44
C VAL A 74 -11.98 -19.82 -5.64
N ALA A 75 -12.47 -20.13 -6.84
CA ALA A 75 -13.90 -20.15 -7.13
C ALA A 75 -14.68 -21.15 -6.25
N SER A 76 -14.09 -22.31 -5.93
CA SER A 76 -14.70 -23.32 -5.07
C SER A 76 -14.91 -22.84 -3.62
N LEU A 77 -14.16 -21.84 -3.19
CA LEU A 77 -14.20 -21.30 -1.82
C LEU A 77 -14.81 -19.89 -1.74
N ARG A 78 -14.95 -19.22 -2.88
CA ARG A 78 -15.53 -17.89 -2.93
C ARG A 78 -17.01 -17.95 -2.55
N VAL A 79 -17.39 -17.14 -1.58
CA VAL A 79 -18.81 -16.93 -1.27
C VAL A 79 -19.33 -15.82 -2.18
N SER A 80 -20.25 -16.13 -3.08
CA SER A 80 -20.75 -15.21 -4.11
C SER A 80 -21.37 -13.91 -3.56
N SER A 81 -21.80 -13.91 -2.31
CA SER A 81 -22.37 -12.74 -1.63
C SER A 81 -21.33 -11.86 -0.92
N LEU A 82 -20.07 -12.30 -0.86
CA LEU A 82 -19.00 -11.57 -0.20
C LEU A 82 -17.99 -11.03 -1.24
N PRO A 83 -17.47 -9.80 -1.05
CA PRO A 83 -16.37 -9.31 -1.88
C PRO A 83 -15.16 -10.23 -1.74
N ALA A 84 -14.49 -10.47 -2.87
CA ALA A 84 -13.22 -11.20 -2.93
C ALA A 84 -12.07 -10.23 -3.08
N ILE A 85 -11.06 -10.36 -2.22
CA ILE A 85 -9.86 -9.51 -2.25
C ILE A 85 -8.65 -10.43 -2.42
N GLY A 86 -7.78 -10.10 -3.38
CA GLY A 86 -6.48 -10.74 -3.58
C GLY A 86 -5.41 -9.98 -2.81
N TRP A 87 -4.50 -10.70 -2.19
CA TRP A 87 -3.28 -10.16 -1.59
C TRP A 87 -2.09 -10.89 -2.22
N TRP A 88 -1.35 -10.14 -3.06
CA TRP A 88 -0.21 -10.65 -3.82
C TRP A 88 1.10 -10.36 -3.10
N ARG A 89 1.67 -11.38 -2.46
CA ARG A 89 2.94 -11.33 -1.71
C ARG A 89 4.05 -12.13 -2.42
N GLU A 90 4.05 -12.08 -3.76
CA GLU A 90 5.04 -12.79 -4.60
C GLU A 90 5.89 -11.80 -5.41
N LEU A 91 7.13 -12.21 -5.72
CA LEU A 91 8.01 -11.47 -6.62
C LEU A 91 7.67 -11.73 -8.08
N SER A 92 7.25 -12.97 -8.40
CA SER A 92 6.80 -13.33 -9.74
C SER A 92 5.49 -12.66 -10.08
N THR A 93 5.27 -12.39 -11.34
CA THR A 93 3.98 -11.92 -11.88
C THR A 93 3.14 -13.06 -12.47
N GLU A 94 3.64 -14.29 -12.41
CA GLU A 94 2.94 -15.47 -12.90
C GLU A 94 1.70 -15.75 -12.06
N GLY A 95 0.51 -15.78 -12.69
CA GLY A 95 -0.77 -15.96 -12.01
C GLY A 95 -1.42 -14.67 -11.50
N LEU A 96 -0.74 -13.51 -11.62
CA LEU A 96 -1.26 -12.23 -11.13
C LEU A 96 -2.47 -11.76 -11.97
N LEU A 97 -2.46 -11.98 -13.28
CA LEU A 97 -3.58 -11.66 -14.14
C LEU A 97 -4.77 -12.57 -13.85
N GLU A 98 -4.53 -13.87 -13.67
CA GLU A 98 -5.54 -14.85 -13.32
C GLU A 98 -6.22 -14.49 -12.00
N LEU A 99 -5.42 -14.11 -10.98
CA LEU A 99 -5.98 -13.64 -9.71
C LEU A 99 -6.83 -12.37 -9.90
N SER A 100 -6.37 -11.43 -10.73
CA SER A 100 -7.08 -10.17 -10.96
C SER A 100 -8.48 -10.35 -11.57
N GLU A 101 -8.72 -11.46 -12.26
CA GLU A 101 -10.04 -11.82 -12.83
C GLU A 101 -11.00 -12.41 -11.79
N LEU A 102 -10.44 -12.87 -10.67
CA LEU A 102 -11.20 -13.59 -9.62
C LEU A 102 -11.60 -12.69 -8.46
N VAL A 103 -11.00 -11.51 -8.35
CA VAL A 103 -11.15 -10.64 -7.19
C VAL A 103 -11.69 -9.26 -7.55
N ASP A 104 -12.43 -8.66 -6.62
CA ASP A 104 -12.97 -7.31 -6.77
C ASP A 104 -11.92 -6.24 -6.47
N ARG A 105 -10.88 -6.63 -5.69
CA ARG A 105 -9.73 -5.79 -5.35
C ARG A 105 -8.46 -6.62 -5.25
N LEU A 106 -7.34 -6.05 -5.68
CA LEU A 106 -6.02 -6.64 -5.59
C LEU A 106 -5.09 -5.73 -4.79
N ILE A 107 -4.48 -6.28 -3.74
CA ILE A 107 -3.50 -5.62 -2.89
C ILE A 107 -2.13 -6.18 -3.24
N LEU A 108 -1.25 -5.35 -3.77
CA LEU A 108 0.13 -5.70 -4.11
C LEU A 108 1.02 -5.53 -2.87
N ASP A 109 1.97 -6.47 -2.67
CA ASP A 109 2.86 -6.46 -1.51
C ASP A 109 4.20 -7.15 -1.82
N ALA A 110 4.67 -7.08 -3.04
CA ALA A 110 5.96 -7.65 -3.43
C ALA A 110 7.13 -6.88 -2.80
N ASP A 111 8.20 -7.57 -2.39
CA ASP A 111 9.39 -6.93 -1.80
C ASP A 111 10.07 -5.99 -2.81
N ASP A 112 10.24 -6.40 -4.06
CA ASP A 112 10.53 -5.51 -5.19
C ASP A 112 9.28 -5.37 -6.07
N PRO A 113 8.55 -4.25 -6.00
CA PRO A 113 7.32 -4.07 -6.74
C PRO A 113 7.54 -3.63 -8.20
N THR A 114 8.77 -3.44 -8.66
CA THR A 114 9.08 -2.79 -9.94
C THR A 114 8.36 -3.46 -11.11
N THR A 115 8.43 -4.81 -11.18
CA THR A 115 7.78 -5.58 -12.25
C THR A 115 6.25 -5.59 -12.08
N VAL A 116 5.78 -5.75 -10.86
CA VAL A 116 4.35 -5.77 -10.54
C VAL A 116 3.69 -4.43 -10.83
N TRP A 117 4.37 -3.32 -10.55
CA TRP A 117 3.85 -1.97 -10.84
C TRP A 117 3.71 -1.71 -12.34
N GLN A 118 4.56 -2.31 -13.18
CA GLN A 118 4.42 -2.21 -14.65
C GLN A 118 3.11 -2.84 -15.15
N MET A 119 2.53 -3.77 -14.40
CA MET A 119 1.26 -4.41 -14.72
C MET A 119 0.04 -3.63 -14.22
N VAL A 120 0.19 -2.63 -13.35
CA VAL A 120 -0.93 -1.87 -12.78
C VAL A 120 -1.89 -1.32 -13.83
N PRO A 121 -1.46 -0.75 -14.98
CA PRO A 121 -2.39 -0.29 -16.01
C PRO A 121 -3.29 -1.41 -16.56
N GLN A 122 -2.73 -2.61 -16.74
CA GLN A 122 -3.49 -3.77 -17.24
C GLN A 122 -4.40 -4.33 -16.15
N LEU A 123 -3.91 -4.50 -14.93
CA LEU A 123 -4.68 -4.99 -13.78
C LEU A 123 -5.88 -4.08 -13.48
N SER A 124 -5.67 -2.76 -13.53
CA SER A 124 -6.70 -1.75 -13.25
C SER A 124 -7.85 -1.71 -14.25
N THR A 125 -7.74 -2.41 -15.38
CA THR A 125 -8.86 -2.60 -16.32
C THR A 125 -9.85 -3.67 -15.82
N ARG A 126 -9.46 -4.51 -14.89
CA ARG A 126 -10.20 -5.70 -14.42
C ARG A 126 -10.66 -5.59 -12.99
N THR A 127 -9.79 -5.07 -12.12
CA THR A 127 -10.03 -5.00 -10.68
C THR A 127 -9.50 -3.68 -10.09
N ALA A 128 -9.95 -3.30 -8.91
CA ALA A 128 -9.34 -2.19 -8.17
C ALA A 128 -7.98 -2.64 -7.63
N VAL A 129 -6.93 -1.86 -7.87
CA VAL A 129 -5.56 -2.19 -7.45
C VAL A 129 -5.07 -1.21 -6.40
N SER A 130 -4.31 -1.72 -5.44
CA SER A 130 -3.55 -0.93 -4.46
C SER A 130 -2.26 -1.67 -4.07
N ASP A 131 -1.47 -1.05 -3.21
CA ASP A 131 -0.20 -1.60 -2.70
C ASP A 131 -0.11 -1.37 -1.19
N VAL A 132 0.46 -2.31 -0.44
CA VAL A 132 0.65 -2.16 1.01
C VAL A 132 1.52 -0.93 1.32
N ARG A 133 2.49 -0.59 0.47
CA ARG A 133 3.27 0.65 0.60
C ARG A 133 2.38 1.88 0.48
N TRP A 134 1.39 1.84 -0.43
CA TRP A 134 0.43 2.93 -0.58
C TRP A 134 -0.42 3.13 0.67
N ALA A 135 -0.89 2.03 1.27
CA ALA A 135 -1.59 2.07 2.56
C ALA A 135 -0.70 2.68 3.66
N ARG A 136 0.58 2.27 3.72
CA ARG A 136 1.56 2.77 4.69
C ARG A 136 1.83 4.27 4.52
N LEU A 137 1.76 4.78 3.30
CA LEU A 137 1.96 6.18 2.97
C LEU A 137 0.73 7.06 3.26
N THR A 138 -0.43 6.50 3.62
CA THR A 138 -1.68 7.26 3.78
C THR A 138 -1.48 8.45 4.71
N ARG A 139 -0.87 8.27 5.88
CA ARG A 139 -0.67 9.35 6.84
C ARG A 139 0.27 10.46 6.32
N TRP A 140 1.31 10.07 5.57
CA TRP A 140 2.22 11.01 4.92
C TRP A 140 1.50 11.84 3.87
N ARG A 141 0.69 11.20 3.04
CA ARG A 141 -0.10 11.86 1.98
C ARG A 141 -1.15 12.80 2.56
N ASP A 142 -1.87 12.37 3.60
CA ASP A 142 -2.89 13.19 4.26
C ASP A 142 -2.27 14.47 4.85
N LEU A 143 -1.17 14.33 5.60
CA LEU A 143 -0.49 15.47 6.21
C LEU A 143 0.15 16.39 5.16
N PHE A 144 0.72 15.83 4.08
CA PHE A 144 1.25 16.62 2.98
C PHE A 144 0.14 17.40 2.26
N ALA A 145 -0.99 16.78 1.99
CA ALA A 145 -2.13 17.45 1.37
C ALA A 145 -2.67 18.61 2.23
N GLN A 146 -2.66 18.45 3.57
CA GLN A 146 -3.11 19.49 4.51
C GLN A 146 -2.27 20.78 4.43
N PHE A 147 -1.03 20.77 3.95
CA PHE A 147 -0.28 21.99 3.71
C PHE A 147 -0.98 22.91 2.73
N PHE A 148 -1.66 22.34 1.74
CA PHE A 148 -2.37 23.07 0.70
C PHE A 148 -3.78 23.54 1.15
N ASP A 149 -4.19 23.27 2.39
CA ASP A 149 -5.36 23.92 3.01
C ASP A 149 -5.04 25.39 3.34
N LEU A 150 -3.76 25.74 3.52
CA LEU A 150 -3.32 27.11 3.70
C LEU A 150 -3.36 27.86 2.35
N SER A 151 -4.02 29.03 2.32
CA SER A 151 -4.15 29.88 1.13
C SER A 151 -2.78 30.26 0.56
N GLU A 152 -1.85 30.66 1.44
CA GLU A 152 -0.51 31.09 1.11
C GLU A 152 0.32 29.99 0.42
N VAL A 153 0.14 28.74 0.83
CA VAL A 153 0.80 27.58 0.21
C VAL A 153 0.19 27.29 -1.16
N ARG A 154 -1.16 27.37 -1.30
CA ARG A 154 -1.82 27.18 -2.58
C ARG A 154 -1.42 28.21 -3.62
N GLU A 155 -1.34 29.48 -3.22
CA GLU A 155 -0.91 30.57 -4.10
C GLU A 155 0.52 30.39 -4.61
N ARG A 156 1.39 29.75 -3.80
CA ARG A 156 2.78 29.44 -4.13
C ARG A 156 2.96 28.06 -4.76
N SER A 157 1.90 27.32 -5.04
CA SER A 157 2.00 25.92 -5.52
C SER A 157 2.81 25.74 -6.82
N GLY A 158 2.86 26.76 -7.69
CA GLY A 158 3.65 26.77 -8.91
C GLY A 158 5.12 27.21 -8.72
N THR A 159 5.53 27.61 -7.51
CA THR A 159 6.92 28.05 -7.24
C THR A 159 7.82 26.93 -6.68
N PHE A 160 7.25 25.79 -6.33
CA PHE A 160 8.02 24.65 -5.83
C PHE A 160 8.90 24.06 -6.95
N ASP A 161 10.17 23.87 -6.67
CA ASP A 161 11.18 23.41 -7.62
C ASP A 161 11.97 22.19 -7.15
N ARG A 162 12.00 21.90 -5.84
CA ARG A 162 12.76 20.78 -5.29
C ARG A 162 11.96 19.95 -4.30
N LEU A 163 12.03 18.62 -4.50
CA LEU A 163 11.48 17.61 -3.60
C LEU A 163 12.60 16.69 -3.10
N SER A 164 12.84 16.66 -1.81
CA SER A 164 13.83 15.79 -1.17
C SER A 164 13.14 14.76 -0.28
N ILE A 165 13.46 13.47 -0.43
CA ILE A 165 12.92 12.39 0.37
C ILE A 165 14.05 11.53 0.93
N THR A 166 14.04 11.28 2.24
CA THR A 166 14.93 10.33 2.90
C THR A 166 14.12 9.11 3.34
N ALA A 167 14.56 7.91 2.99
CA ALA A 167 13.79 6.68 3.17
C ALA A 167 14.65 5.44 3.38
N GLY A 168 14.19 4.52 4.22
CA GLY A 168 14.73 3.16 4.30
C GLY A 168 14.19 2.25 3.19
N ASP A 169 12.97 2.52 2.68
CA ASP A 169 12.41 1.83 1.51
C ASP A 169 12.34 2.79 0.30
N ARG A 170 13.25 2.58 -0.66
CA ARG A 170 13.30 3.37 -1.89
C ARG A 170 12.00 3.32 -2.70
N HIS A 171 11.27 2.21 -2.65
CA HIS A 171 10.03 2.06 -3.43
C HIS A 171 8.90 2.90 -2.82
N SER A 172 8.81 2.97 -1.49
CA SER A 172 7.94 3.92 -0.80
C SER A 172 8.27 5.38 -1.15
N ALA A 173 9.58 5.74 -1.20
CA ALA A 173 10.00 7.08 -1.60
C ALA A 173 9.57 7.41 -3.03
N ARG A 174 9.83 6.49 -3.99
CA ARG A 174 9.44 6.66 -5.40
C ARG A 174 7.93 6.80 -5.57
N LEU A 175 7.15 6.00 -4.84
CA LEU A 175 5.69 6.05 -4.89
C LEU A 175 5.15 7.37 -4.35
N LEU A 176 5.70 7.86 -3.23
CA LEU A 176 5.32 9.16 -2.66
C LEU A 176 5.73 10.31 -3.58
N ALA A 177 6.95 10.29 -4.13
CA ALA A 177 7.42 11.28 -5.09
C ALA A 177 6.52 11.29 -6.35
N GLY A 178 6.20 10.11 -6.89
CA GLY A 178 5.30 9.96 -8.04
C GLY A 178 3.93 10.58 -7.78
N TRP A 179 3.39 10.37 -6.59
CA TRP A 179 2.12 10.98 -6.19
C TRP A 179 2.24 12.51 -6.13
N ILE A 180 3.26 13.06 -5.47
CA ILE A 180 3.46 14.52 -5.36
C ILE A 180 3.61 15.14 -6.74
N VAL A 181 4.48 14.58 -7.59
CA VAL A 181 4.70 15.04 -8.97
C VAL A 181 3.40 14.99 -9.79
N SER A 182 2.55 13.97 -9.59
CA SER A 182 1.28 13.86 -10.31
C SER A 182 0.21 14.86 -9.84
N ARG A 183 0.35 15.43 -8.64
CA ARG A 183 -0.66 16.34 -8.02
C ARG A 183 -0.31 17.81 -8.10
N LEU A 184 0.96 18.18 -8.18
CA LEU A 184 1.36 19.56 -8.29
C LEU A 184 1.20 20.09 -9.72
N PRO A 185 0.79 21.35 -9.92
CA PRO A 185 0.56 21.95 -11.25
C PRO A 185 1.74 21.80 -12.20
N ASP A 186 2.95 22.06 -11.72
CA ASP A 186 4.21 21.94 -12.48
C ASP A 186 5.11 20.82 -11.94
N GLY A 187 4.52 19.77 -11.37
CA GLY A 187 5.25 18.70 -10.70
C GLY A 187 6.33 18.03 -11.55
N LYS A 188 6.17 18.00 -12.87
CA LYS A 188 7.17 17.46 -13.80
C LYS A 188 8.48 18.26 -13.86
N ARG A 189 8.48 19.49 -13.34
CA ARG A 189 9.68 20.37 -13.25
C ARG A 189 10.42 20.23 -11.92
N LEU A 190 9.84 19.49 -10.95
CA LEU A 190 10.47 19.27 -9.67
C LEU A 190 11.79 18.52 -9.84
N GLU A 191 12.85 19.04 -9.26
CA GLU A 191 14.06 18.29 -9.01
C GLU A 191 13.83 17.35 -7.85
N VAL A 192 13.72 16.06 -8.15
CA VAL A 192 13.47 15.01 -7.14
C VAL A 192 14.78 14.39 -6.71
N SER A 193 15.12 14.47 -5.43
CA SER A 193 16.26 13.80 -4.82
C SER A 193 15.81 12.79 -3.78
N MET A 194 16.44 11.61 -3.78
CA MET A 194 16.15 10.56 -2.81
C MET A 194 17.44 10.12 -2.13
N THR A 195 17.42 10.10 -0.80
CA THR A 195 18.55 9.66 0.03
C THR A 195 18.15 8.39 0.77
N ALA A 196 18.99 7.36 0.67
CA ALA A 196 18.82 6.14 1.45
C ALA A 196 19.07 6.41 2.94
N ASP A 197 18.29 5.76 3.79
CA ASP A 197 18.46 5.76 5.25
C ASP A 197 18.50 4.29 5.72
N ASP A 198 19.46 3.96 6.59
CA ASP A 198 19.61 2.62 7.16
C ASP A 198 18.54 2.30 8.24
N SER A 199 17.62 3.21 8.50
CA SER A 199 16.55 2.97 9.47
C SER A 199 15.52 1.96 8.94
N PRO A 200 14.85 1.20 9.82
CA PRO A 200 13.79 0.26 9.42
C PRO A 200 12.52 0.98 8.96
N ALA A 201 12.43 2.31 9.10
CA ALA A 201 11.28 3.08 8.69
C ALA A 201 11.22 3.20 7.16
N ALA A 202 10.05 2.95 6.58
CA ALA A 202 9.84 3.09 5.15
C ALA A 202 10.20 4.50 4.64
N LEU A 203 9.79 5.54 5.40
CA LEU A 203 10.14 6.94 5.16
C LEU A 203 10.68 7.58 6.43
N ARG A 204 11.68 8.44 6.28
CA ARG A 204 12.28 9.24 7.36
C ARG A 204 11.86 10.70 7.30
N SER A 205 11.99 11.31 6.14
CA SER A 205 11.61 12.71 5.92
C SER A 205 11.22 12.98 4.48
N LEU A 206 10.45 14.04 4.32
CA LEU A 206 10.08 14.64 3.05
C LEU A 206 10.18 16.14 3.20
N GLN A 207 10.77 16.82 2.20
CA GLN A 207 10.81 18.28 2.12
C GLN A 207 10.49 18.72 0.70
N LEU A 208 9.55 19.67 0.57
CA LEU A 208 9.22 20.36 -0.66
C LEU A 208 9.60 21.84 -0.50
N THR A 209 10.44 22.36 -1.40
CA THR A 209 10.93 23.75 -1.34
C THR A 209 10.73 24.48 -2.65
N GLY A 210 10.60 25.81 -2.55
CA GLY A 210 10.54 26.74 -3.69
C GLY A 210 10.57 28.18 -3.20
N GLY A 211 11.51 28.98 -3.71
CA GLY A 211 11.74 30.33 -3.22
C GLY A 211 12.06 30.34 -1.73
N GLU A 212 11.31 31.11 -0.94
CA GLU A 212 11.45 31.17 0.52
C GLU A 212 10.53 30.17 1.27
N THR A 213 9.76 29.34 0.53
CA THR A 213 8.80 28.41 1.14
C THR A 213 9.40 27.02 1.30
N SER A 214 9.23 26.44 2.50
CA SER A 214 9.61 25.05 2.80
C SER A 214 8.47 24.34 3.55
N LEU A 215 8.08 23.19 3.02
CA LEU A 215 7.10 22.29 3.62
C LEU A 215 7.82 21.00 3.98
N SER A 216 7.78 20.59 5.25
CA SER A 216 8.52 19.42 5.69
C SER A 216 7.64 18.48 6.53
N LEU A 217 7.85 17.19 6.31
CA LEU A 217 7.36 16.09 7.13
C LEU A 217 8.55 15.27 7.61
N ARG A 218 8.63 14.96 8.87
CA ARG A 218 9.67 14.06 9.39
C ARG A 218 9.12 13.09 10.43
N LEU A 219 9.60 11.87 10.37
CA LEU A 219 9.36 10.88 11.40
C LEU A 219 10.23 11.19 12.61
N LEU A 220 9.61 11.33 13.78
CA LEU A 220 10.35 11.55 15.02
C LEU A 220 11.13 10.29 15.43
N PRO A 221 12.19 10.40 16.25
CA PRO A 221 13.00 9.27 16.68
C PRO A 221 12.22 8.13 17.34
N SER A 222 11.06 8.42 17.94
CA SER A 222 10.16 7.40 18.50
C SER A 222 9.57 6.46 17.48
N GLY A 223 9.57 6.81 16.19
CA GLY A 223 8.97 6.02 15.10
C GLY A 223 7.44 6.04 15.04
N VAL A 224 6.76 6.69 15.99
CA VAL A 224 5.29 6.66 16.12
C VAL A 224 4.61 8.00 15.86
N CYS A 225 5.38 9.05 15.60
CA CYS A 225 4.86 10.40 15.33
C CYS A 225 5.55 11.03 14.15
N LEU A 226 4.78 11.78 13.35
CA LEU A 226 5.24 12.66 12.29
C LEU A 226 5.16 14.10 12.77
N GLU A 227 6.19 14.87 12.49
CA GLU A 227 6.19 16.32 12.63
C GLU A 227 6.00 16.95 11.26
N THR A 228 5.06 17.89 11.18
CA THR A 228 4.84 18.74 10.00
C THR A 228 5.42 20.11 10.29
N ILE A 229 6.14 20.71 9.35
CA ILE A 229 6.71 22.04 9.49
C ILE A 229 6.37 22.84 8.23
N VAL A 230 5.83 24.05 8.43
CA VAL A 230 5.55 25.03 7.38
C VAL A 230 6.39 26.26 7.65
N ASP A 231 7.25 26.61 6.71
CA ASP A 231 8.03 27.83 6.69
C ASP A 231 7.68 28.61 5.41
N LEU A 232 7.11 29.79 5.58
CA LEU A 232 6.69 30.66 4.47
C LEU A 232 7.66 31.85 4.23
N GLY A 233 8.76 31.90 5.00
CA GLY A 233 9.65 33.06 5.05
C GLY A 233 9.04 34.22 5.84
N GLY A 234 9.88 35.02 6.48
CA GLY A 234 9.47 36.24 7.17
C GLY A 234 8.79 36.07 8.53
N ALA A 235 8.37 34.85 8.92
CA ALA A 235 7.80 34.52 10.23
C ALA A 235 8.40 33.21 10.76
N PRO A 236 8.36 32.96 12.09
CA PRO A 236 8.80 31.67 12.63
C PRO A 236 8.03 30.52 12.02
N PRO A 237 8.70 29.38 11.68
CA PRO A 237 8.02 28.20 11.16
C PRO A 237 6.95 27.67 12.11
N ALA A 238 5.80 27.27 11.57
CA ALA A 238 4.76 26.59 12.30
C ALA A 238 5.00 25.08 12.28
N SER A 239 4.91 24.42 13.44
CA SER A 239 5.05 22.98 13.53
C SER A 239 3.90 22.31 14.29
N ARG A 240 3.66 21.04 13.92
CA ARG A 240 2.63 20.20 14.57
C ARG A 240 3.10 18.75 14.58
N VAL A 241 2.83 18.03 15.67
CA VAL A 241 3.14 16.60 15.80
C VAL A 241 1.86 15.77 15.78
N VAL A 242 1.88 14.70 15.02
CA VAL A 242 0.71 13.83 14.78
C VAL A 242 1.16 12.36 14.78
N SER A 243 0.36 11.45 15.35
CA SER A 243 0.65 10.02 15.36
C SER A 243 0.63 9.44 13.94
N THR A 244 1.53 8.48 13.64
CA THR A 244 1.55 7.68 12.40
C THR A 244 0.38 6.71 12.30
N GLY A 245 -0.23 6.32 13.44
CA GLY A 245 -1.18 5.22 13.51
C GLY A 245 -0.50 3.85 13.53
N ASP A 246 -1.31 2.81 13.51
CA ASP A 246 -0.82 1.41 13.47
C ASP A 246 -0.28 1.08 12.07
N GLN A 247 1.00 0.74 12.00
CA GLN A 247 1.72 0.41 10.76
C GLN A 247 1.94 -1.11 10.60
N SER A 248 1.31 -1.93 11.45
CA SER A 248 1.38 -3.38 11.33
C SER A 248 0.75 -3.85 10.00
N LEU A 249 1.27 -4.95 9.45
CA LEU A 249 0.78 -5.51 8.19
C LEU A 249 -0.72 -5.80 8.24
N ALA A 250 -1.21 -6.36 9.35
CA ALA A 250 -2.64 -6.62 9.54
C ALA A 250 -3.48 -5.34 9.55
N ALA A 251 -2.98 -4.24 10.15
CA ALA A 251 -3.69 -2.96 10.15
C ALA A 251 -3.74 -2.35 8.74
N LEU A 252 -2.63 -2.43 7.99
CA LEU A 252 -2.55 -1.93 6.60
C LEU A 252 -3.48 -2.70 5.67
N ILE A 253 -3.43 -4.04 5.69
CA ILE A 253 -4.37 -4.89 4.93
C ILE A 253 -5.81 -4.61 5.37
N GLY A 254 -6.07 -4.54 6.68
CA GLY A 254 -7.39 -4.21 7.22
C GLY A 254 -7.94 -2.86 6.76
N ALA A 255 -7.08 -1.87 6.54
CA ALA A 255 -7.46 -0.59 5.95
C ALA A 255 -7.86 -0.76 4.49
N GLU A 256 -7.11 -1.52 3.70
CA GLU A 256 -7.40 -1.80 2.30
C GLU A 256 -8.70 -2.62 2.10
N LEU A 257 -9.05 -3.50 3.03
CA LEU A 257 -10.31 -4.24 2.99
C LEU A 257 -11.55 -3.33 3.05
N ARG A 258 -11.44 -2.12 3.58
CA ARG A 258 -12.53 -1.15 3.67
C ARG A 258 -12.70 -0.28 2.43
N VAL A 259 -11.67 -0.21 1.57
CA VAL A 259 -11.71 0.59 0.34
C VAL A 259 -12.44 -0.20 -0.75
N ARG A 260 -13.54 0.34 -1.28
CA ARG A 260 -14.36 -0.33 -2.30
C ARG A 260 -14.12 0.20 -3.72
N SER A 261 -13.63 1.41 -3.85
CA SER A 261 -13.45 2.07 -5.15
C SER A 261 -12.04 1.88 -5.69
N ARG A 262 -11.91 2.07 -7.00
CA ARG A 262 -10.64 2.19 -7.69
C ARG A 262 -9.89 3.43 -7.18
N ASP A 263 -8.60 3.29 -6.91
CA ASP A 263 -7.73 4.37 -6.43
C ASP A 263 -6.89 4.94 -7.60
N ARG A 264 -7.46 5.96 -8.28
CA ARG A 264 -6.76 6.64 -9.38
C ARG A 264 -5.50 7.36 -8.89
N ALA A 265 -5.48 7.81 -7.63
CA ALA A 265 -4.31 8.49 -7.09
C ALA A 265 -3.11 7.53 -6.97
N PHE A 266 -3.36 6.28 -6.61
CA PHE A 266 -2.35 5.22 -6.65
C PHE A 266 -1.85 4.96 -8.08
N GLU A 267 -2.77 4.80 -9.02
CA GLU A 267 -2.42 4.50 -10.41
C GLU A 267 -1.57 5.61 -11.04
N ASP A 268 -1.95 6.88 -10.82
CA ASP A 268 -1.19 8.05 -11.28
C ASP A 268 0.21 8.09 -10.64
N ALA A 269 0.29 7.79 -9.32
CA ALA A 269 1.55 7.75 -8.59
C ALA A 269 2.50 6.68 -9.15
N VAL A 270 2.00 5.47 -9.39
CA VAL A 270 2.78 4.35 -9.97
C VAL A 270 3.26 4.67 -11.37
N ALA A 271 2.40 5.27 -12.21
CA ALA A 271 2.76 5.64 -13.58
C ALA A 271 3.95 6.63 -13.62
N VAL A 272 4.04 7.54 -12.66
CA VAL A 272 5.15 8.50 -12.54
C VAL A 272 6.36 7.89 -11.83
N ALA A 273 6.15 7.08 -10.80
CA ALA A 273 7.20 6.47 -9.98
C ALA A 273 8.20 5.63 -10.82
N GLY A 274 7.73 5.00 -11.91
CA GLY A 274 8.58 4.25 -12.83
C GLY A 274 9.68 5.06 -13.50
N GLY A 275 9.48 6.37 -13.70
CA GLY A 275 10.44 7.30 -14.31
C GLY A 275 11.36 8.01 -13.30
N ILE A 276 11.09 7.94 -12.01
CA ILE A 276 11.89 8.60 -10.96
C ILE A 276 13.08 7.68 -10.61
N ARG A 277 14.30 8.24 -10.66
CA ARG A 277 15.57 7.51 -10.39
C ARG A 277 16.05 7.72 -8.95
#